data_4995c15b5cb10c5e6ff53cfdb4831d6c
#
_entry.id   4995c15b5cb10c5e6ff53cfdb4831d6c
#
_cell.length_a   1.000
_cell.length_b   1.000
_cell.length_c   1.000
_cell.angle_alpha   90.00
_cell.angle_beta   90.00
_cell.angle_gamma   90.00
#
_symmetry.space_group_name_H-M   'P 1'
#
loop_
_entity.id
_entity.type
_entity.pdbx_description
1 polymer ?
#
loop_
_entity_poly.entity_id
_entity_poly.type
_entity_poly.pdbx_seq_one_letter_code
_entity_poly.pdbx_strand_id
1 'polypeptide(L)'
;MKDMKVALISFHNAYNYGACLQAYALQEAVSEMGAECEYIDYINKRRAEGYKMSHRILKAFREKDIKSAVKYMCGAPFVWSRGSKFNKFYAKYLRKTDIIYHSVDEAGALEQSYDKFVVGSDQVWNAEHNGTDSAYFLDFVSDNSKKISYSSSFGMADIPEELNEWYARLVKNIPCLSTREKHGVNIIKKLSGRHAHLVLDPVFLLDGEHWKSFVKNTVPKEKYTFYYMNAEFNIDDFAMVTRWKDNKRYILSSSVKPKDFIKRGQKVTFAMSPEEFIEQINNAELVVTTSFHCLAFSIMLHKPFVAILSGDEGRDERLLNLLQITGLENRIFSDDMTLDDVNRDIDYSEVEKRLEPYRDYSKQFLYTSIYKGQTEADSIKEPPYPESQNTEYTICPKDKCTGCGVCAVKCPAKAIEMLPDKEGFLQPVINSEKCIECHLCQKVCQINDEPKAVEYQHYYAFKNDDGTRAKSSSGGAFTALAQRVIGMGGAVVASVCPLYMEVYRNCFE
;
A
#
# COMPACT_ATOMS: atom_id res chain seq x y z
N MET A 1 -11.97 32.51 24.98
CA MET A 1 -12.22 31.06 25.06
C MET A 1 -10.94 30.44 25.61
N LYS A 2 -11.02 29.45 26.49
CA LYS A 2 -9.81 28.72 26.94
C LYS A 2 -9.19 28.07 25.71
N ASP A 3 -7.89 28.21 25.50
CA ASP A 3 -7.21 27.59 24.37
C ASP A 3 -7.31 26.07 24.53
N MET A 4 -7.86 25.40 23.52
CA MET A 4 -8.02 23.94 23.49
C MET A 4 -6.62 23.28 23.43
N LYS A 5 -6.32 22.39 24.40
CA LYS A 5 -5.05 21.66 24.44
C LYS A 5 -5.25 20.21 23.98
N VAL A 6 -4.53 19.82 22.96
CA VAL A 6 -4.65 18.49 22.31
C VAL A 6 -3.33 17.74 22.37
N ALA A 7 -3.34 16.56 22.99
CA ALA A 7 -2.19 15.65 22.94
C ALA A 7 -2.34 14.69 21.77
N LEU A 8 -1.29 14.53 20.98
CA LEU A 8 -1.23 13.62 19.82
C LEU A 8 -0.36 12.42 20.16
N ILE A 9 -0.73 11.23 19.68
CA ILE A 9 0.11 10.04 19.75
C ILE A 9 0.06 9.29 18.41
N SER A 10 1.22 8.96 17.87
CA SER A 10 1.38 8.22 16.60
C SER A 10 2.80 7.66 16.50
N PHE A 11 3.17 7.14 15.32
CA PHE A 11 4.54 6.73 15.01
C PHE A 11 5.46 7.90 14.66
N HIS A 12 5.32 9.01 15.38
CA HIS A 12 6.01 10.27 15.14
C HIS A 12 7.55 10.21 15.28
N ASN A 13 8.09 9.17 15.92
CA ASN A 13 9.52 8.96 16.15
C ASN A 13 10.15 7.86 15.27
N ALA A 14 9.42 7.36 14.27
CA ALA A 14 9.90 6.33 13.34
C ALA A 14 10.72 6.94 12.20
N TYR A 15 11.86 6.35 11.86
CA TYR A 15 12.66 6.75 10.69
C TYR A 15 12.03 6.26 9.37
N ASN A 16 10.76 6.62 9.19
CA ASN A 16 9.92 6.32 8.04
C ASN A 16 9.31 7.61 7.51
N TYR A 17 9.44 7.87 6.20
CA TYR A 17 9.02 9.12 5.57
C TYR A 17 7.52 9.37 5.76
N GLY A 18 6.70 8.36 5.51
CA GLY A 18 5.26 8.46 5.68
C GLY A 18 4.86 8.75 7.13
N ALA A 19 5.37 7.94 8.07
CA ALA A 19 5.07 8.11 9.49
C ALA A 19 5.47 9.51 10.01
N CYS A 20 6.60 10.02 9.53
CA CYS A 20 7.09 11.34 9.87
C CYS A 20 6.21 12.47 9.33
N LEU A 21 5.89 12.42 8.03
CA LEU A 21 5.18 13.49 7.33
C LEU A 21 3.70 13.51 7.68
N GLN A 22 3.05 12.34 7.90
CA GLN A 22 1.68 12.32 8.40
C GLN A 22 1.56 12.87 9.83
N ALA A 23 2.59 12.61 10.68
CA ALA A 23 2.61 13.18 12.02
C ALA A 23 2.72 14.72 11.98
N TYR A 24 3.60 15.23 11.13
CA TYR A 24 3.71 16.67 10.90
C TYR A 24 2.37 17.24 10.40
N ALA A 25 1.76 16.62 9.40
CA ALA A 25 0.51 17.09 8.82
C ALA A 25 -0.65 17.13 9.83
N LEU A 26 -0.78 16.10 10.68
CA LEU A 26 -1.81 16.08 11.72
C LEU A 26 -1.61 17.22 12.73
N GLN A 27 -0.38 17.43 13.17
CA GLN A 27 -0.05 18.52 14.09
C GLN A 27 -0.40 19.90 13.51
N GLU A 28 0.00 20.14 12.26
CA GLU A 28 -0.29 21.42 11.60
C GLU A 28 -1.81 21.60 11.39
N ALA A 29 -2.51 20.57 10.93
CA ALA A 29 -3.96 20.64 10.75
C ALA A 29 -4.71 20.95 12.07
N VAL A 30 -4.32 20.31 13.18
CA VAL A 30 -4.91 20.61 14.49
C VAL A 30 -4.58 22.03 14.95
N SER A 31 -3.36 22.51 14.68
CA SER A 31 -2.96 23.89 14.98
C SER A 31 -3.72 24.92 14.13
N GLU A 32 -3.91 24.67 12.84
CA GLU A 32 -4.72 25.51 11.95
C GLU A 32 -6.19 25.60 12.39
N MET A 33 -6.69 24.58 13.08
CA MET A 33 -8.03 24.59 13.70
C MET A 33 -8.09 25.43 14.98
N GLY A 34 -6.98 25.99 15.45
CA GLY A 34 -6.91 26.87 16.61
C GLY A 34 -6.65 26.16 17.96
N ALA A 35 -6.20 24.90 17.95
CA ALA A 35 -5.82 24.19 19.16
C ALA A 35 -4.29 24.26 19.38
N GLU A 36 -3.88 24.40 20.64
CA GLU A 36 -2.51 24.12 21.05
C GLU A 36 -2.29 22.62 21.08
N CYS A 37 -1.35 22.10 20.30
CA CYS A 37 -1.12 20.65 20.25
C CYS A 37 0.36 20.27 20.21
N GLU A 38 0.65 19.11 20.80
CA GLU A 38 1.96 18.49 20.78
C GLU A 38 1.85 16.97 20.81
N TYR A 39 2.91 16.30 20.39
CA TYR A 39 3.02 14.84 20.46
C TYR A 39 3.47 14.40 21.86
N ILE A 40 2.79 13.40 22.42
CA ILE A 40 3.32 12.64 23.55
C ILE A 40 4.55 11.88 23.04
N ASP A 41 5.73 12.19 23.55
CA ASP A 41 6.97 11.50 23.16
C ASP A 41 6.97 10.08 23.75
N TYR A 42 6.16 9.22 23.16
CA TYR A 42 5.94 7.83 23.60
C TYR A 42 6.85 6.87 22.81
N ILE A 43 7.59 6.04 23.54
CA ILE A 43 8.47 5.03 22.97
C ILE A 43 7.97 3.62 23.26
N ASN A 44 7.37 2.97 22.28
CA ASN A 44 7.05 1.55 22.34
C ASN A 44 8.34 0.70 22.32
N LYS A 45 8.56 -0.12 23.36
CA LYS A 45 9.77 -0.94 23.55
C LYS A 45 10.03 -1.88 22.37
N ARG A 46 8.99 -2.59 21.91
CA ARG A 46 9.12 -3.55 20.80
C ARG A 46 9.63 -2.91 19.52
N ARG A 47 9.10 -1.73 19.20
CA ARG A 47 9.52 -0.95 18.01
C ARG A 47 10.92 -0.39 18.17
N ALA A 48 11.23 0.19 19.34
CA ALA A 48 12.54 0.77 19.60
C ALA A 48 13.68 -0.23 19.47
N GLU A 49 13.48 -1.47 19.92
CA GLU A 49 14.45 -2.56 19.77
C GLU A 49 14.65 -2.97 18.31
N GLY A 50 13.56 -3.01 17.52
CA GLY A 50 13.60 -3.33 16.09
C GLY A 50 14.40 -2.33 15.25
N TYR A 51 14.49 -1.08 15.67
CA TYR A 51 15.23 -0.03 14.95
C TYR A 51 16.71 0.09 15.37
N LYS A 52 17.13 -0.44 16.53
CA LYS A 52 18.52 -0.35 16.99
C LYS A 52 19.44 -1.26 16.15
N MET A 53 20.27 -0.63 15.32
CA MET A 53 21.22 -1.35 14.45
C MET A 53 22.20 -2.20 15.26
N SER A 54 22.64 -1.72 16.43
CA SER A 54 23.48 -2.46 17.37
C SER A 54 22.82 -3.78 17.80
N HIS A 55 21.53 -3.76 18.09
CA HIS A 55 20.77 -4.97 18.47
C HIS A 55 20.69 -5.98 17.30
N ARG A 56 20.46 -5.49 16.07
CA ARG A 56 20.44 -6.34 14.87
C ARG A 56 21.80 -7.00 14.61
N ILE A 57 22.88 -6.24 14.75
CA ILE A 57 24.25 -6.75 14.59
C ILE A 57 24.54 -7.82 15.66
N LEU A 58 24.26 -7.52 16.92
CA LEU A 58 24.48 -8.46 18.03
C LEU A 58 23.63 -9.72 17.89
N LYS A 59 22.37 -9.60 17.46
CA LYS A 59 21.49 -10.74 17.19
C LYS A 59 22.07 -11.62 16.08
N ALA A 60 22.48 -11.06 14.96
CA ALA A 60 23.06 -11.80 13.85
C ALA A 60 24.35 -12.54 14.27
N PHE A 61 25.21 -11.95 15.10
CA PHE A 61 26.38 -12.65 15.65
C PHE A 61 25.99 -13.81 16.58
N ARG A 62 24.97 -13.63 17.44
CA ARG A 62 24.47 -14.71 18.33
C ARG A 62 23.90 -15.88 17.54
N GLU A 63 23.19 -15.59 16.44
CA GLU A 63 22.59 -16.58 15.55
C GLU A 63 23.60 -17.16 14.54
N LYS A 64 24.89 -16.77 14.62
CA LYS A 64 25.97 -17.16 13.70
C LYS A 64 25.69 -16.83 12.23
N ASP A 65 24.82 -15.88 11.96
CA ASP A 65 24.54 -15.36 10.62
C ASP A 65 25.52 -14.24 10.26
N ILE A 66 26.73 -14.67 9.86
CA ILE A 66 27.82 -13.75 9.49
C ILE A 66 27.44 -12.87 8.29
N LYS A 67 26.65 -13.40 7.34
CA LYS A 67 26.20 -12.62 6.16
C LYS A 67 25.33 -11.44 6.59
N SER A 68 24.35 -11.66 7.45
CA SER A 68 23.51 -10.58 8.00
C SER A 68 24.30 -9.64 8.89
N ALA A 69 25.23 -10.13 9.71
CA ALA A 69 26.08 -9.27 10.53
C ALA A 69 26.90 -8.27 9.67
N VAL A 70 27.59 -8.78 8.63
CA VAL A 70 28.36 -7.94 7.68
C VAL A 70 27.45 -6.96 6.96
N LYS A 71 26.29 -7.41 6.47
CA LYS A 71 25.29 -6.54 5.82
C LYS A 71 24.86 -5.39 6.73
N TYR A 72 24.56 -5.67 8.01
CA TYR A 72 24.15 -4.64 8.98
C TYR A 72 25.29 -3.70 9.33
N MET A 73 26.52 -4.19 9.47
CA MET A 73 27.68 -3.34 9.70
C MET A 73 27.94 -2.39 8.54
N CYS A 74 27.90 -2.87 7.28
CA CYS A 74 28.04 -2.03 6.10
C CYS A 74 26.88 -1.02 5.96
N GLY A 75 25.68 -1.37 6.39
CA GLY A 75 24.49 -0.52 6.35
C GLY A 75 24.44 0.53 7.47
N ALA A 76 25.15 0.32 8.59
CA ALA A 76 25.05 1.15 9.78
C ALA A 76 25.31 2.66 9.53
N PRO A 77 26.34 3.08 8.76
CA PRO A 77 26.59 4.51 8.49
C PRO A 77 25.39 5.19 7.79
N PHE A 78 24.74 4.49 6.88
CA PHE A 78 23.56 5.02 6.16
C PHE A 78 22.34 5.13 7.06
N VAL A 79 22.12 4.14 7.95
CA VAL A 79 21.04 4.18 8.94
C VAL A 79 21.26 5.31 9.93
N TRP A 80 22.47 5.53 10.39
CA TRP A 80 22.81 6.66 11.29
C TRP A 80 22.65 8.00 10.58
N SER A 81 23.12 8.13 9.33
CA SER A 81 22.92 9.33 8.54
C SER A 81 21.43 9.64 8.35
N ARG A 82 20.61 8.63 8.00
CA ARG A 82 19.16 8.76 7.89
C ARG A 82 18.55 9.18 9.23
N GLY A 83 18.89 8.51 10.32
CA GLY A 83 18.40 8.85 11.66
C GLY A 83 18.75 10.29 12.06
N SER A 84 19.97 10.76 11.79
CA SER A 84 20.37 12.14 12.03
C SER A 84 19.49 13.15 11.25
N LYS A 85 19.19 12.86 9.96
CA LYS A 85 18.34 13.72 9.14
C LYS A 85 16.90 13.77 9.66
N PHE A 86 16.33 12.62 10.06
CA PHE A 86 15.00 12.56 10.65
C PHE A 86 14.95 13.29 12.00
N ASN A 87 15.95 13.11 12.86
CA ASN A 87 16.00 13.81 14.15
C ASN A 87 16.08 15.34 13.97
N LYS A 88 16.78 15.82 12.94
CA LYS A 88 16.79 17.25 12.60
C LYS A 88 15.41 17.74 12.17
N PHE A 89 14.69 16.94 11.39
CA PHE A 89 13.31 17.25 10.99
C PHE A 89 12.40 17.31 12.22
N TYR A 90 12.45 16.30 13.07
CA TYR A 90 11.65 16.24 14.30
C TYR A 90 11.92 17.43 15.22
N ALA A 91 13.19 17.76 15.47
CA ALA A 91 13.56 18.88 16.29
C ALA A 91 13.11 20.25 15.73
N LYS A 92 12.96 20.34 14.40
CA LYS A 92 12.57 21.59 13.73
C LYS A 92 11.06 21.76 13.61
N TYR A 93 10.32 20.65 13.38
CA TYR A 93 8.93 20.73 12.94
C TYR A 93 7.92 20.08 13.90
N LEU A 94 8.33 19.14 14.76
CA LEU A 94 7.40 18.51 15.70
C LEU A 94 7.52 19.11 17.08
N ARG A 95 6.40 19.53 17.63
CA ARG A 95 6.24 19.85 19.05
C ARG A 95 6.00 18.55 19.80
N LYS A 96 6.73 18.33 20.89
CA LYS A 96 6.63 17.11 21.70
C LYS A 96 6.72 17.46 23.18
N THR A 97 6.13 16.59 24.00
CA THR A 97 6.31 16.69 25.46
C THR A 97 7.79 16.64 25.84
N ASP A 98 8.18 17.39 26.86
CA ASP A 98 9.55 17.40 27.39
C ASP A 98 9.96 16.04 27.98
N ILE A 99 8.96 15.29 28.46
CA ILE A 99 9.14 13.97 29.08
C ILE A 99 8.87 12.86 28.05
N ILE A 100 9.73 11.85 28.06
CA ILE A 100 9.55 10.64 27.26
C ILE A 100 8.81 9.61 28.11
N TYR A 101 7.77 9.00 27.53
CA TYR A 101 6.92 8.00 28.16
C TYR A 101 7.18 6.62 27.57
N HIS A 102 7.18 5.59 28.42
CA HIS A 102 7.49 4.20 28.01
C HIS A 102 6.38 3.21 28.36
N SER A 103 5.36 3.64 29.08
CA SER A 103 4.23 2.80 29.49
C SER A 103 2.94 3.59 29.57
N VAL A 104 1.82 2.87 29.55
CA VAL A 104 0.47 3.41 29.75
C VAL A 104 0.36 4.11 31.10
N ASP A 105 0.93 3.50 32.16
CA ASP A 105 0.87 4.04 33.52
C ASP A 105 1.61 5.39 33.63
N GLU A 106 2.78 5.50 33.01
CA GLU A 106 3.53 6.76 32.96
C GLU A 106 2.75 7.86 32.23
N ALA A 107 2.12 7.51 31.08
CA ALA A 107 1.36 8.45 30.26
C ALA A 107 0.07 8.91 30.94
N GLY A 108 -0.48 8.15 31.90
CA GLY A 108 -1.71 8.48 32.64
C GLY A 108 -1.66 9.84 33.35
N ALA A 109 -0.46 10.29 33.74
CA ALA A 109 -0.27 11.61 34.36
C ALA A 109 -0.66 12.78 33.44
N LEU A 110 -0.71 12.56 32.11
CA LEU A 110 -1.05 13.59 31.12
C LEU A 110 -2.56 13.92 31.08
N GLU A 111 -3.42 13.08 31.62
CA GLU A 111 -4.88 13.22 31.45
C GLU A 111 -5.41 14.58 31.93
N GLN A 112 -4.82 15.16 32.97
CA GLN A 112 -5.21 16.45 33.52
C GLN A 112 -4.64 17.65 32.76
N SER A 113 -3.65 17.42 31.90
CA SER A 113 -2.92 18.47 31.18
C SER A 113 -3.54 18.84 29.84
N TYR A 114 -4.39 17.94 29.27
CA TYR A 114 -4.99 18.11 27.95
C TYR A 114 -6.50 17.95 27.99
N ASP A 115 -7.16 18.71 27.11
CA ASP A 115 -8.62 18.67 26.94
C ASP A 115 -9.02 17.50 26.02
N LYS A 116 -8.18 17.13 25.03
CA LYS A 116 -8.39 16.00 24.10
C LYS A 116 -7.11 15.24 23.82
N PHE A 117 -7.26 13.97 23.45
CA PHE A 117 -6.20 13.07 23.05
C PHE A 117 -6.55 12.47 21.69
N VAL A 118 -5.67 12.62 20.72
CA VAL A 118 -5.85 12.08 19.35
C VAL A 118 -4.81 11.03 19.07
N VAL A 119 -5.24 9.79 18.86
CA VAL A 119 -4.39 8.80 18.25
C VAL A 119 -4.42 8.99 16.73
N GLY A 120 -3.26 9.31 16.16
CA GLY A 120 -3.15 9.68 14.76
C GLY A 120 -3.02 8.48 13.84
N SER A 121 -2.80 8.81 12.60
CA SER A 121 -2.67 7.92 11.46
C SER A 121 -1.48 6.94 11.57
N ASP A 122 -1.29 6.17 10.51
CA ASP A 122 -0.38 5.05 10.36
C ASP A 122 -0.89 3.75 11.02
N GLN A 123 -0.13 2.67 10.89
CA GLN A 123 -0.50 1.34 11.39
C GLN A 123 -0.37 1.23 12.92
N VAL A 124 -0.91 2.24 13.63
CA VAL A 124 -0.84 2.34 15.10
C VAL A 124 -1.61 1.22 15.80
N TRP A 125 -2.57 0.61 15.13
CA TRP A 125 -3.36 -0.51 15.62
C TRP A 125 -2.89 -1.88 15.14
N ASN A 126 -1.70 -1.96 14.52
CA ASN A 126 -1.12 -3.22 14.08
C ASN A 126 -0.35 -3.90 15.20
N ALA A 127 -0.88 -5.03 15.72
CA ALA A 127 -0.24 -5.79 16.80
C ALA A 127 1.10 -6.43 16.40
N GLU A 128 1.33 -6.71 15.13
CA GLU A 128 2.63 -7.20 14.67
C GLU A 128 3.73 -6.19 14.90
N HIS A 129 3.41 -4.90 14.76
CA HIS A 129 4.36 -3.80 14.95
C HIS A 129 4.50 -3.38 16.41
N ASN A 130 3.39 -3.30 17.13
CA ASN A 130 3.33 -2.71 18.48
C ASN A 130 3.28 -3.76 19.61
N GLY A 131 2.99 -5.02 19.29
CA GLY A 131 2.53 -5.97 20.29
C GLY A 131 1.13 -5.58 20.81
N THR A 132 0.85 -5.93 22.05
CA THR A 132 -0.39 -5.57 22.75
C THR A 132 -0.23 -4.29 23.58
N ASP A 133 0.44 -3.27 23.04
CA ASP A 133 0.60 -1.98 23.71
C ASP A 133 -0.67 -1.14 23.51
N SER A 134 -1.41 -0.93 24.58
CA SER A 134 -2.68 -0.21 24.53
C SER A 134 -2.56 1.32 24.51
N ALA A 135 -1.35 1.86 24.59
CA ALA A 135 -1.14 3.32 24.53
C ALA A 135 -1.69 3.93 23.23
N TYR A 136 -1.59 3.22 22.10
CA TYR A 136 -2.17 3.65 20.82
C TYR A 136 -3.70 3.50 20.71
N PHE A 137 -4.34 3.07 21.79
CA PHE A 137 -5.80 3.12 21.98
C PHE A 137 -6.19 4.14 23.06
N LEU A 138 -5.24 4.96 23.50
CA LEU A 138 -5.44 5.96 24.55
C LEU A 138 -5.93 5.33 25.87
N ASP A 139 -5.49 4.11 26.19
CA ASP A 139 -5.91 3.37 27.38
C ASP A 139 -5.41 4.00 28.69
N PHE A 140 -4.46 4.91 28.60
CA PHE A 140 -3.98 5.75 29.71
C PHE A 140 -4.90 6.92 30.07
N VAL A 141 -5.92 7.20 29.27
CA VAL A 141 -6.93 8.24 29.53
C VAL A 141 -8.17 7.56 30.09
N SER A 142 -8.62 7.95 31.27
CA SER A 142 -9.79 7.37 31.93
C SER A 142 -11.10 7.95 31.41
N ASP A 143 -11.12 9.26 31.10
CA ASP A 143 -12.27 9.94 30.51
C ASP A 143 -12.35 9.67 29.01
N ASN A 144 -13.23 8.73 28.63
CA ASN A 144 -13.41 8.36 27.25
C ASN A 144 -13.85 9.55 26.37
N SER A 145 -14.54 10.56 26.92
CA SER A 145 -14.97 11.73 26.12
C SER A 145 -13.81 12.55 25.55
N LYS A 146 -12.61 12.35 26.06
CA LYS A 146 -11.39 13.01 25.57
C LYS A 146 -10.70 12.26 24.43
N LYS A 147 -11.10 11.02 24.13
CA LYS A 147 -10.41 10.14 23.18
C LYS A 147 -10.93 10.27 21.76
N ILE A 148 -10.03 10.42 20.81
CA ILE A 148 -10.33 10.54 19.38
C ILE A 148 -9.35 9.67 18.61
N SER A 149 -9.80 8.91 17.61
CA SER A 149 -8.92 8.34 16.59
C SER A 149 -9.08 9.09 15.29
N TYR A 150 -7.95 9.46 14.68
CA TYR A 150 -7.93 10.09 13.37
C TYR A 150 -7.11 9.28 12.38
N SER A 151 -7.78 8.70 11.37
CA SER A 151 -7.12 7.97 10.28
C SER A 151 -6.22 6.82 10.78
N SER A 152 -6.54 6.22 11.93
CA SER A 152 -5.79 5.10 12.50
C SER A 152 -5.95 3.85 11.64
N SER A 153 -4.89 3.03 11.56
CA SER A 153 -4.85 1.90 10.63
C SER A 153 -4.47 0.61 11.35
N PHE A 154 -5.14 -0.48 10.99
CA PHE A 154 -4.74 -1.84 11.38
C PHE A 154 -3.62 -2.36 10.48
N GLY A 155 -3.60 -1.98 9.20
CA GLY A 155 -2.61 -2.42 8.22
C GLY A 155 -2.63 -3.93 7.96
N MET A 156 -3.76 -4.58 8.23
CA MET A 156 -4.03 -6.01 8.01
C MET A 156 -5.49 -6.18 7.58
N ALA A 157 -5.77 -7.24 6.83
CA ALA A 157 -7.11 -7.52 6.31
C ALA A 157 -8.08 -7.98 7.40
N ASP A 158 -7.61 -8.72 8.41
CA ASP A 158 -8.40 -9.14 9.57
C ASP A 158 -7.49 -9.24 10.81
N ILE A 159 -8.08 -9.34 11.98
CA ILE A 159 -7.40 -9.44 13.27
C ILE A 159 -7.33 -10.92 13.67
N PRO A 160 -6.19 -11.40 14.20
CA PRO A 160 -6.09 -12.73 14.81
C PRO A 160 -7.17 -12.94 15.88
N GLU A 161 -7.85 -14.08 15.85
CA GLU A 161 -9.01 -14.37 16.73
C GLU A 161 -8.67 -14.19 18.21
N GLU A 162 -7.47 -14.58 18.62
CA GLU A 162 -6.99 -14.45 20.00
C GLU A 162 -6.88 -13.01 20.49
N LEU A 163 -6.86 -12.03 19.58
CA LEU A 163 -6.80 -10.61 19.91
C LEU A 163 -8.16 -9.90 19.83
N ASN A 164 -9.22 -10.57 19.37
CA ASN A 164 -10.53 -9.94 19.15
C ASN A 164 -11.09 -9.28 20.42
N GLU A 165 -11.05 -9.96 21.57
CA GLU A 165 -11.58 -9.40 22.83
C GLU A 165 -10.75 -8.19 23.28
N TRP A 166 -9.43 -8.26 23.13
CA TRP A 166 -8.52 -7.18 23.50
C TRP A 166 -8.80 -5.92 22.65
N TYR A 167 -8.90 -6.07 21.34
CA TYR A 167 -9.23 -4.97 20.44
C TYR A 167 -10.64 -4.42 20.67
N ALA A 168 -11.63 -5.31 20.86
CA ALA A 168 -13.02 -4.92 21.08
C ALA A 168 -13.16 -4.04 22.34
N ARG A 169 -12.48 -4.40 23.42
CA ARG A 169 -12.45 -3.61 24.66
C ARG A 169 -11.89 -2.21 24.43
N LEU A 170 -10.77 -2.12 23.72
CA LEU A 170 -10.05 -0.86 23.51
C LEU A 170 -10.78 0.07 22.55
N VAL A 171 -11.26 -0.45 21.42
CA VAL A 171 -12.01 0.31 20.40
C VAL A 171 -13.30 0.88 20.97
N LYS A 172 -14.01 0.12 21.83
CA LYS A 172 -15.26 0.61 22.49
C LYS A 172 -15.04 1.87 23.31
N ASN A 173 -13.86 2.08 23.84
CA ASN A 173 -13.52 3.20 24.72
C ASN A 173 -13.16 4.48 23.96
N ILE A 174 -13.08 4.45 22.63
CA ILE A 174 -12.81 5.64 21.79
C ILE A 174 -14.14 6.11 21.19
N PRO A 175 -14.73 7.22 21.62
CA PRO A 175 -16.03 7.68 21.11
C PRO A 175 -15.96 8.15 19.66
N CYS A 176 -14.98 8.97 19.27
CA CYS A 176 -14.82 9.45 17.89
C CYS A 176 -13.84 8.54 17.15
N LEU A 177 -14.38 7.65 16.31
CA LEU A 177 -13.63 6.62 15.61
C LEU A 177 -13.47 6.95 14.14
N SER A 178 -12.23 6.98 13.64
CA SER A 178 -11.98 7.00 12.21
C SER A 178 -10.76 6.17 11.80
N THR A 179 -10.79 5.70 10.57
CA THR A 179 -9.72 4.94 9.92
C THR A 179 -9.48 5.46 8.51
N ARG A 180 -8.35 5.09 7.89
CA ARG A 180 -8.03 5.48 6.50
C ARG A 180 -8.27 4.37 5.48
N GLU A 181 -8.72 3.19 5.90
CA GLU A 181 -9.02 2.06 5.02
C GLU A 181 -10.37 1.41 5.35
N LYS A 182 -11.04 0.87 4.33
CA LYS A 182 -12.34 0.19 4.47
C LYS A 182 -12.27 -1.03 5.39
N HIS A 183 -11.20 -1.83 5.30
CA HIS A 183 -10.99 -2.97 6.20
C HIS A 183 -11.03 -2.52 7.66
N GLY A 184 -10.44 -1.36 7.98
CA GLY A 184 -10.50 -0.79 9.33
C GLY A 184 -11.92 -0.49 9.79
N VAL A 185 -12.78 0.06 8.90
CA VAL A 185 -14.21 0.27 9.20
C VAL A 185 -14.92 -1.05 9.49
N ASN A 186 -14.67 -2.06 8.64
CA ASN A 186 -15.27 -3.40 8.78
C ASN A 186 -14.78 -4.11 10.05
N ILE A 187 -13.50 -4.04 10.38
CA ILE A 187 -12.92 -4.57 11.61
C ILE A 187 -13.58 -3.93 12.83
N ILE A 188 -13.70 -2.60 12.88
CA ILE A 188 -14.31 -1.89 13.99
C ILE A 188 -15.78 -2.29 14.14
N LYS A 189 -16.53 -2.39 13.04
CA LYS A 189 -17.91 -2.84 13.03
C LYS A 189 -18.05 -4.27 13.57
N LYS A 190 -17.19 -5.20 13.11
CA LYS A 190 -17.14 -6.60 13.57
C LYS A 190 -16.85 -6.69 15.08
N LEU A 191 -15.89 -5.91 15.57
CA LEU A 191 -15.43 -5.96 16.97
C LEU A 191 -16.37 -5.28 17.96
N SER A 192 -16.99 -4.18 17.56
CA SER A 192 -17.70 -3.29 18.51
C SER A 192 -19.16 -3.02 18.16
N GLY A 193 -19.60 -3.41 16.95
CA GLY A 193 -20.91 -3.04 16.41
C GLY A 193 -21.02 -1.56 16.01
N ARG A 194 -19.96 -0.75 16.20
CA ARG A 194 -19.95 0.68 15.94
C ARG A 194 -19.49 1.00 14.53
N HIS A 195 -19.94 2.12 14.01
CA HIS A 195 -19.42 2.70 12.79
C HIS A 195 -18.11 3.46 13.08
N ALA A 196 -17.18 3.42 12.15
CA ALA A 196 -16.00 4.28 12.14
C ALA A 196 -15.97 5.06 10.83
N HIS A 197 -15.64 6.35 10.92
CA HIS A 197 -15.57 7.22 9.76
C HIS A 197 -14.36 6.90 8.88
N LEU A 198 -14.58 6.81 7.56
CA LEU A 198 -13.48 6.64 6.61
C LEU A 198 -12.95 8.02 6.22
N VAL A 199 -11.76 8.38 6.71
CA VAL A 199 -11.15 9.69 6.49
C VAL A 199 -9.82 9.58 5.74
N LEU A 200 -9.39 10.65 5.11
CA LEU A 200 -8.10 10.70 4.43
C LEU A 200 -6.94 10.67 5.44
N ASP A 201 -5.79 10.15 4.97
CA ASP A 201 -4.53 10.28 5.72
C ASP A 201 -4.22 11.77 5.98
N PRO A 202 -3.63 12.12 7.14
CA PRO A 202 -3.31 13.50 7.49
C PRO A 202 -2.57 14.30 6.43
N VAL A 203 -1.76 13.66 5.58
CA VAL A 203 -1.03 14.36 4.51
C VAL A 203 -1.94 15.12 3.56
N PHE A 204 -3.20 14.71 3.42
CA PHE A 204 -4.22 15.37 2.61
C PHE A 204 -4.95 16.52 3.32
N LEU A 205 -4.76 16.70 4.63
CA LEU A 205 -5.30 17.85 5.36
C LEU A 205 -4.60 19.16 5.02
N LEU A 206 -3.36 19.07 4.54
CA LEU A 206 -2.59 20.17 4.00
C LEU A 206 -2.67 20.14 2.47
N ASP A 207 -2.54 21.29 1.83
CA ASP A 207 -2.59 21.38 0.37
C ASP A 207 -1.22 21.14 -0.30
N GLY A 208 -1.24 21.04 -1.64
CA GLY A 208 -0.04 20.82 -2.43
C GLY A 208 0.96 21.97 -2.34
N GLU A 209 0.52 23.22 -2.17
CA GLU A 209 1.38 24.40 -2.03
C GLU A 209 2.12 24.37 -0.69
N HIS A 210 1.44 23.94 0.38
CA HIS A 210 2.09 23.72 1.67
C HIS A 210 3.26 22.73 1.51
N TRP A 211 3.04 21.59 0.84
CA TRP A 211 4.08 20.60 0.62
C TRP A 211 5.19 21.09 -0.30
N LYS A 212 4.90 21.89 -1.30
CA LYS A 212 5.91 22.54 -2.15
C LYS A 212 6.81 23.49 -1.39
N SER A 213 6.38 24.03 -0.24
CA SER A 213 7.22 24.88 0.61
C SER A 213 8.49 24.18 1.12
N PHE A 214 8.49 22.84 1.17
CA PHE A 214 9.65 22.02 1.53
C PHE A 214 10.67 21.88 0.39
N VAL A 215 10.31 22.25 -0.84
CA VAL A 215 11.18 22.12 -2.02
C VAL A 215 12.20 23.25 -2.04
N LYS A 216 13.46 22.91 -1.86
CA LYS A 216 14.57 23.90 -1.76
C LYS A 216 15.36 24.05 -3.06
N ASN A 217 15.00 23.34 -4.13
CA ASN A 217 15.75 23.30 -5.39
C ASN A 217 17.23 22.90 -5.23
N THR A 218 17.49 22.02 -4.27
CA THR A 218 18.84 21.51 -3.98
C THR A 218 19.19 20.31 -4.85
N VAL A 219 18.20 19.69 -5.48
CA VAL A 219 18.36 18.54 -6.36
C VAL A 219 18.70 19.00 -7.78
N PRO A 220 19.64 18.32 -8.48
CA PRO A 220 19.95 18.64 -9.86
C PRO A 220 18.71 18.64 -10.76
N LYS A 221 18.60 19.62 -11.67
CA LYS A 221 17.51 19.73 -12.66
C LYS A 221 17.56 18.68 -13.78
N GLU A 222 18.19 17.54 -13.53
CA GLU A 222 18.24 16.44 -14.49
C GLU A 222 16.89 15.71 -14.51
N LYS A 223 16.50 15.25 -15.69
CA LYS A 223 15.32 14.40 -15.85
C LYS A 223 15.60 13.01 -15.26
N TYR A 224 14.72 12.55 -14.37
CA TYR A 224 14.85 11.23 -13.74
C TYR A 224 13.50 10.61 -13.42
N THR A 225 13.50 9.27 -13.30
CA THR A 225 12.43 8.50 -12.71
C THR A 225 12.80 8.19 -11.26
N PHE A 226 11.92 8.54 -10.32
CA PHE A 226 12.10 8.27 -8.90
C PHE A 226 11.47 6.96 -8.50
N TYR A 227 12.26 6.07 -7.88
CA TYR A 227 11.82 4.77 -7.38
C TYR A 227 11.87 4.74 -5.86
N TYR A 228 10.71 4.48 -5.25
CA TYR A 228 10.63 4.20 -3.82
C TYR A 228 9.81 2.93 -3.60
N MET A 229 10.50 1.81 -3.42
CA MET A 229 9.91 0.48 -3.32
C MET A 229 10.39 -0.22 -2.06
N ASN A 230 9.57 -1.11 -1.54
CA ASN A 230 9.96 -2.00 -0.44
C ASN A 230 11.13 -2.91 -0.87
N ALA A 231 11.93 -3.38 0.09
CA ALA A 231 13.18 -4.11 -0.17
C ALA A 231 13.01 -5.43 -0.96
N GLU A 232 11.80 -5.96 -1.06
CA GLU A 232 11.47 -7.24 -1.69
C GLU A 232 11.34 -7.14 -3.21
N PHE A 233 11.17 -5.93 -3.76
CA PHE A 233 11.01 -5.74 -5.20
C PHE A 233 12.36 -5.55 -5.90
N ASN A 234 12.50 -6.19 -7.05
CA ASN A 234 13.59 -5.95 -7.97
C ASN A 234 13.12 -5.00 -9.07
N ILE A 235 13.74 -3.83 -9.16
CA ILE A 235 13.37 -2.80 -10.17
C ILE A 235 13.47 -3.33 -11.60
N ASP A 236 14.38 -4.29 -11.85
CA ASP A 236 14.55 -4.86 -13.17
C ASP A 236 13.34 -5.70 -13.64
N ASP A 237 12.49 -6.16 -12.71
CA ASP A 237 11.24 -6.88 -13.02
C ASP A 237 10.20 -5.95 -13.68
N PHE A 238 10.38 -4.64 -13.54
CA PHE A 238 9.56 -3.60 -14.15
C PHE A 238 10.29 -2.93 -15.33
N ALA A 239 10.94 -3.75 -16.17
CA ALA A 239 11.84 -3.29 -17.25
C ALA A 239 11.18 -2.29 -18.22
N MET A 240 9.87 -2.39 -18.47
CA MET A 240 9.15 -1.45 -19.32
C MET A 240 9.13 -0.04 -18.71
N VAL A 241 8.77 0.07 -17.43
CA VAL A 241 8.76 1.36 -16.72
C VAL A 241 10.18 1.87 -16.49
N THR A 242 11.16 0.96 -16.32
CA THR A 242 12.57 1.34 -16.11
C THR A 242 13.26 1.85 -17.39
N ARG A 243 12.72 1.56 -18.57
CA ARG A 243 13.21 2.05 -19.88
C ARG A 243 12.49 3.30 -20.37
N TRP A 244 11.56 3.80 -19.56
CA TRP A 244 10.78 4.96 -19.93
C TRP A 244 11.68 6.18 -20.18
N LYS A 245 11.66 6.71 -21.41
CA LYS A 245 12.40 7.89 -21.87
C LYS A 245 13.92 7.87 -21.63
N ASP A 246 14.56 6.72 -21.45
CA ASP A 246 15.98 6.61 -21.11
C ASP A 246 16.43 7.48 -19.91
N ASN A 247 15.48 7.80 -19.03
CA ASN A 247 15.72 8.66 -17.88
C ASN A 247 16.68 8.03 -16.87
N LYS A 248 17.46 8.88 -16.21
CA LYS A 248 18.25 8.45 -15.05
C LYS A 248 17.32 7.89 -13.97
N ARG A 249 17.74 6.81 -13.33
CA ARG A 249 17.00 6.19 -12.23
C ARG A 249 17.52 6.73 -10.91
N TYR A 250 16.63 7.30 -10.13
CA TYR A 250 16.92 7.73 -8.77
C TYR A 250 16.18 6.82 -7.79
N ILE A 251 16.92 6.04 -7.01
CA ILE A 251 16.36 4.97 -6.20
C ILE A 251 16.58 5.29 -4.73
N LEU A 252 15.49 5.39 -3.98
CA LEU A 252 15.53 5.42 -2.52
C LEU A 252 15.34 4.00 -1.99
N SER A 253 16.40 3.43 -1.39
CA SER A 253 16.39 2.08 -0.85
C SER A 253 16.42 2.08 0.69
N SER A 254 15.64 1.18 1.28
CA SER A 254 15.68 0.93 2.72
C SER A 254 16.81 -0.01 3.14
N SER A 255 17.40 -0.76 2.19
CA SER A 255 18.46 -1.73 2.45
C SER A 255 19.64 -1.54 1.49
N VAL A 256 20.85 -1.61 2.01
CA VAL A 256 22.08 -1.52 1.22
C VAL A 256 22.43 -2.87 0.62
N LYS A 257 22.52 -2.94 -0.69
CA LYS A 257 23.00 -4.14 -1.43
C LYS A 257 24.24 -3.74 -2.25
N PRO A 258 25.35 -4.51 -2.21
CA PRO A 258 26.59 -4.17 -2.97
C PRO A 258 26.35 -3.94 -4.47
N LYS A 259 25.44 -4.69 -5.08
CA LYS A 259 25.08 -4.54 -6.50
C LYS A 259 24.46 -3.18 -6.85
N ASP A 260 23.91 -2.47 -5.87
CA ASP A 260 23.24 -1.19 -6.10
C ASP A 260 24.22 -0.07 -6.46
N PHE A 261 25.51 -0.24 -6.13
CA PHE A 261 26.57 0.75 -6.43
C PHE A 261 27.20 0.58 -7.82
N ILE A 262 26.93 -0.53 -8.51
CA ILE A 262 27.69 -0.92 -9.73
C ILE A 262 26.90 -0.65 -11.01
N LYS A 263 25.58 -0.53 -10.96
CA LYS A 263 24.74 -0.37 -12.15
C LYS A 263 24.85 1.03 -12.75
N ARG A 264 25.26 1.10 -14.04
CA ARG A 264 25.31 2.37 -14.79
C ARG A 264 23.90 2.96 -14.96
N GLY A 265 23.78 4.29 -14.94
CA GLY A 265 22.53 5.01 -15.17
C GLY A 265 21.56 5.04 -13.97
N GLN A 266 21.98 4.54 -12.79
CA GLN A 266 21.18 4.67 -11.58
C GLN A 266 21.97 5.36 -10.46
N LYS A 267 21.25 6.17 -9.69
CA LYS A 267 21.72 6.76 -8.44
C LYS A 267 20.91 6.17 -7.29
N VAL A 268 21.57 5.46 -6.38
CA VAL A 268 20.93 4.88 -5.21
C VAL A 268 21.28 5.71 -3.99
N THR A 269 20.28 6.04 -3.19
CA THR A 269 20.46 6.70 -1.91
C THR A 269 19.78 5.90 -0.81
N PHE A 270 20.34 5.95 0.39
CA PHE A 270 19.84 5.22 1.57
C PHE A 270 19.43 6.16 2.70
N ALA A 271 19.73 7.45 2.55
CA ALA A 271 19.53 8.46 3.58
C ALA A 271 19.10 9.78 2.96
N MET A 272 17.80 10.03 2.93
CA MET A 272 17.20 11.34 2.64
C MET A 272 16.61 11.93 3.93
N SER A 273 16.51 13.26 4.01
CA SER A 273 15.60 13.88 4.98
C SER A 273 14.16 13.80 4.48
N PRO A 274 13.16 14.00 5.36
CA PRO A 274 11.77 14.09 4.93
C PRO A 274 11.54 15.22 3.90
N GLU A 275 12.22 16.36 4.01
CA GLU A 275 12.15 17.44 3.03
C GLU A 275 12.75 17.03 1.68
N GLU A 276 13.93 16.36 1.70
CA GLU A 276 14.56 15.84 0.50
C GLU A 276 13.66 14.81 -0.21
N PHE A 277 12.87 14.03 0.55
CA PHE A 277 11.92 13.07 -0.01
C PHE A 277 10.81 13.77 -0.79
N ILE A 278 10.22 14.82 -0.24
CA ILE A 278 9.22 15.65 -0.94
C ILE A 278 9.84 16.28 -2.19
N GLU A 279 11.04 16.85 -2.08
CA GLU A 279 11.74 17.48 -3.20
C GLU A 279 12.04 16.47 -4.33
N GLN A 280 12.43 15.24 -4.00
CA GLN A 280 12.68 14.19 -4.99
C GLN A 280 11.40 13.81 -5.76
N ILE A 281 10.27 13.69 -5.07
CA ILE A 281 8.99 13.43 -5.72
C ILE A 281 8.60 14.62 -6.61
N ASN A 282 8.69 15.85 -6.07
CA ASN A 282 8.31 17.05 -6.80
C ASN A 282 9.10 17.25 -8.10
N ASN A 283 10.37 16.90 -8.11
CA ASN A 283 11.26 17.13 -9.27
C ASN A 283 11.33 15.92 -10.22
N ALA A 284 10.73 14.78 -9.87
CA ALA A 284 10.69 13.61 -10.74
C ALA A 284 9.81 13.84 -11.98
N GLU A 285 10.19 13.26 -13.13
CA GLU A 285 9.32 13.17 -14.30
C GLU A 285 8.30 12.04 -14.18
N LEU A 286 8.68 10.96 -13.48
CA LEU A 286 7.83 9.82 -13.17
C LEU A 286 8.18 9.29 -11.79
N VAL A 287 7.20 8.91 -11.02
CA VAL A 287 7.36 8.22 -9.74
C VAL A 287 6.89 6.77 -9.87
N VAL A 288 7.69 5.82 -9.42
CA VAL A 288 7.34 4.38 -9.38
C VAL A 288 7.42 3.92 -7.94
N THR A 289 6.31 3.43 -7.38
CA THR A 289 6.26 3.17 -5.96
C THR A 289 5.30 2.05 -5.54
N THR A 290 5.68 1.35 -4.45
CA THR A 290 4.81 0.47 -3.66
C THR A 290 4.34 1.14 -2.37
N SER A 291 4.74 2.39 -2.13
CA SER A 291 4.49 3.09 -0.87
C SER A 291 3.25 3.96 -0.96
N PHE A 292 2.30 3.77 -0.04
CA PHE A 292 1.12 4.61 0.08
C PHE A 292 1.47 6.11 0.16
N HIS A 293 2.38 6.51 1.04
CA HIS A 293 2.71 7.93 1.19
C HIS A 293 3.46 8.52 -0.01
N CYS A 294 4.30 7.71 -0.68
CA CYS A 294 4.93 8.17 -1.92
C CYS A 294 3.88 8.41 -3.02
N LEU A 295 2.89 7.51 -3.12
CA LEU A 295 1.73 7.68 -4.00
C LEU A 295 0.93 8.94 -3.62
N ALA A 296 0.60 9.10 -2.34
CA ALA A 296 -0.14 10.26 -1.84
C ALA A 296 0.56 11.59 -2.20
N PHE A 297 1.87 11.68 -1.98
CA PHE A 297 2.64 12.86 -2.36
C PHE A 297 2.76 13.03 -3.87
N SER A 298 2.79 11.95 -4.66
CA SER A 298 2.75 12.06 -6.12
C SER A 298 1.45 12.70 -6.59
N ILE A 299 0.32 12.34 -5.99
CA ILE A 299 -0.98 12.95 -6.25
C ILE A 299 -0.99 14.43 -5.81
N MET A 300 -0.61 14.72 -4.56
CA MET A 300 -0.61 16.07 -4.00
C MET A 300 0.30 17.05 -4.75
N LEU A 301 1.41 16.56 -5.31
CA LEU A 301 2.39 17.36 -6.06
C LEU A 301 2.16 17.30 -7.58
N HIS A 302 1.05 16.71 -8.02
CA HIS A 302 0.65 16.58 -9.42
C HIS A 302 1.74 15.92 -10.29
N LYS A 303 2.31 14.81 -9.83
CA LYS A 303 3.38 14.09 -10.54
C LYS A 303 2.84 12.84 -11.23
N PRO A 304 3.25 12.57 -12.47
CA PRO A 304 2.98 11.28 -13.11
C PRO A 304 3.55 10.14 -12.25
N PHE A 305 2.78 9.06 -12.10
CA PHE A 305 3.23 7.93 -11.31
C PHE A 305 2.73 6.59 -11.87
N VAL A 306 3.38 5.52 -11.42
CA VAL A 306 2.95 4.13 -11.54
C VAL A 306 2.96 3.51 -10.14
N ALA A 307 1.81 3.02 -9.71
CA ALA A 307 1.64 2.32 -8.44
C ALA A 307 1.85 0.83 -8.65
N ILE A 308 2.66 0.21 -7.80
CA ILE A 308 2.92 -1.22 -7.83
C ILE A 308 2.31 -1.84 -6.58
N LEU A 309 1.46 -2.84 -6.77
CA LEU A 309 0.85 -3.57 -5.66
C LEU A 309 1.81 -4.65 -5.16
N SER A 310 1.82 -4.86 -3.84
CA SER A 310 2.69 -5.83 -3.19
C SER A 310 2.15 -7.26 -3.20
N GLY A 311 0.86 -7.43 -3.47
CA GLY A 311 0.13 -8.68 -3.32
C GLY A 311 -0.27 -8.98 -1.87
N ASP A 312 0.02 -8.08 -0.94
CA ASP A 312 -0.44 -8.13 0.45
C ASP A 312 -1.72 -7.30 0.58
N GLU A 313 -2.84 -7.97 0.82
CA GLU A 313 -4.17 -7.38 0.82
C GLU A 313 -4.29 -6.22 1.82
N GLY A 314 -3.76 -6.37 3.02
CA GLY A 314 -3.82 -5.33 4.05
C GLY A 314 -2.95 -4.09 3.75
N ARG A 315 -1.87 -4.26 2.99
CA ARG A 315 -0.99 -3.16 2.58
C ARG A 315 -1.51 -2.45 1.35
N ASP A 316 -2.01 -3.21 0.38
CA ASP A 316 -2.42 -2.70 -0.92
C ASP A 316 -3.75 -1.97 -0.86
N GLU A 317 -4.66 -2.34 0.05
CA GLU A 317 -5.97 -1.71 0.20
C GLU A 317 -5.88 -0.18 0.31
N ARG A 318 -4.92 0.35 1.04
CA ARG A 318 -4.74 1.80 1.20
C ARG A 318 -4.41 2.52 -0.09
N LEU A 319 -3.56 1.89 -0.94
CA LEU A 319 -3.25 2.41 -2.26
C LEU A 319 -4.49 2.35 -3.14
N LEU A 320 -5.19 1.22 -3.12
CA LEU A 320 -6.39 0.98 -3.91
C LEU A 320 -7.51 1.95 -3.54
N ASN A 321 -7.78 2.15 -2.25
CA ASN A 321 -8.76 3.12 -1.78
C ASN A 321 -8.46 4.54 -2.27
N LEU A 322 -7.20 4.97 -2.20
CA LEU A 322 -6.81 6.30 -2.66
C LEU A 322 -6.95 6.43 -4.18
N LEU A 323 -6.50 5.41 -4.94
CA LEU A 323 -6.62 5.40 -6.39
C LEU A 323 -8.08 5.42 -6.84
N GLN A 324 -8.97 4.68 -6.14
CA GLN A 324 -10.39 4.66 -6.41
C GLN A 324 -11.06 6.02 -6.14
N ILE A 325 -10.78 6.63 -4.98
CA ILE A 325 -11.27 7.98 -4.67
C ILE A 325 -10.86 8.99 -5.75
N THR A 326 -9.63 8.88 -6.23
CA THR A 326 -9.07 9.82 -7.23
C THR A 326 -9.36 9.45 -8.68
N GLY A 327 -9.88 8.24 -8.95
CA GLY A 327 -10.13 7.75 -10.31
C GLY A 327 -8.85 7.43 -11.09
N LEU A 328 -7.81 7.00 -10.37
CA LEU A 328 -6.47 6.74 -10.92
C LEU A 328 -6.08 5.25 -10.91
N GLU A 329 -7.05 4.34 -10.93
CA GLU A 329 -6.83 2.88 -10.93
C GLU A 329 -6.04 2.43 -12.17
N ASN A 330 -6.14 3.17 -13.27
CA ASN A 330 -5.37 2.94 -14.49
C ASN A 330 -3.86 3.20 -14.34
N ARG A 331 -3.43 3.70 -13.18
CA ARG A 331 -2.01 3.90 -12.82
C ARG A 331 -1.42 2.73 -12.04
N ILE A 332 -2.19 1.68 -11.79
CA ILE A 332 -1.69 0.43 -11.22
C ILE A 332 -0.90 -0.30 -12.30
N PHE A 333 0.33 -0.71 -11.97
CA PHE A 333 1.17 -1.50 -12.86
C PHE A 333 0.52 -2.84 -13.19
N SER A 334 0.51 -3.18 -14.46
CA SER A 334 0.15 -4.49 -14.97
C SER A 334 1.13 -4.90 -16.07
N ASP A 335 1.30 -6.21 -16.30
CA ASP A 335 2.27 -6.74 -17.27
C ASP A 335 1.99 -6.30 -18.72
N ASP A 336 0.74 -5.91 -18.99
CA ASP A 336 0.27 -5.39 -20.28
C ASP A 336 0.26 -3.87 -20.38
N MET A 337 0.66 -3.15 -19.32
CA MET A 337 0.80 -1.70 -19.33
C MET A 337 1.79 -1.26 -20.43
N THR A 338 1.36 -0.35 -21.29
CA THR A 338 2.16 0.17 -22.40
C THR A 338 2.88 1.48 -22.01
N LEU A 339 3.86 1.88 -22.83
CA LEU A 339 4.49 3.20 -22.68
C LEU A 339 3.49 4.35 -22.89
N ASP A 340 2.48 4.15 -23.72
CA ASP A 340 1.43 5.14 -23.94
C ASP A 340 0.55 5.30 -22.69
N ASP A 341 0.28 4.22 -21.97
CA ASP A 341 -0.44 4.29 -20.69
C ASP A 341 0.37 5.05 -19.64
N VAL A 342 1.68 4.84 -19.56
CA VAL A 342 2.56 5.58 -18.67
C VAL A 342 2.65 7.07 -19.05
N ASN A 343 2.70 7.37 -20.36
CA ASN A 343 2.80 8.74 -20.88
C ASN A 343 1.47 9.49 -20.88
N ARG A 344 0.35 8.81 -20.70
CA ARG A 344 -0.97 9.46 -20.66
C ARG A 344 -1.01 10.50 -19.54
N ASP A 345 -1.38 11.71 -19.88
CA ASP A 345 -1.51 12.78 -18.90
C ASP A 345 -2.58 12.45 -17.85
N ILE A 346 -2.32 12.89 -16.63
CA ILE A 346 -3.29 12.83 -15.54
C ILE A 346 -3.99 14.18 -15.47
N ASP A 347 -5.31 14.18 -15.57
CA ASP A 347 -6.11 15.39 -15.33
C ASP A 347 -6.21 15.64 -13.81
N TYR A 348 -5.24 16.36 -13.29
CA TYR A 348 -5.20 16.71 -11.87
C TYR A 348 -6.33 17.66 -11.43
N SER A 349 -6.96 18.37 -12.36
CA SER A 349 -8.13 19.17 -12.04
C SER A 349 -9.33 18.28 -11.67
N GLU A 350 -9.54 17.20 -12.40
CA GLU A 350 -10.57 16.21 -12.06
C GLU A 350 -10.20 15.42 -10.77
N VAL A 351 -8.93 15.09 -10.58
CA VAL A 351 -8.44 14.44 -9.36
C VAL A 351 -8.72 15.29 -8.12
N GLU A 352 -8.38 16.58 -8.14
CA GLU A 352 -8.64 17.51 -7.03
C GLU A 352 -10.14 17.65 -6.76
N LYS A 353 -10.96 17.78 -7.80
CA LYS A 353 -12.42 17.84 -7.67
C LYS A 353 -13.01 16.60 -6.99
N ARG A 354 -12.47 15.41 -7.28
CA ARG A 354 -12.88 14.17 -6.63
C ARG A 354 -12.41 14.10 -5.18
N LEU A 355 -11.21 14.58 -4.89
CA LEU A 355 -10.56 14.51 -3.59
C LEU A 355 -11.12 15.53 -2.59
N GLU A 356 -11.55 16.70 -3.06
CA GLU A 356 -11.99 17.82 -2.22
C GLU A 356 -13.11 17.45 -1.23
N PRO A 357 -14.21 16.76 -1.62
CA PRO A 357 -15.26 16.38 -0.67
C PRO A 357 -14.75 15.49 0.49
N TYR A 358 -13.78 14.62 0.22
CA TYR A 358 -13.18 13.76 1.23
C TYR A 358 -12.21 14.54 2.14
N ARG A 359 -11.50 15.52 1.60
CA ARG A 359 -10.62 16.42 2.35
C ARG A 359 -11.45 17.27 3.32
N ASP A 360 -12.52 17.89 2.82
CA ASP A 360 -13.42 18.70 3.63
C ASP A 360 -14.09 17.89 4.74
N TYR A 361 -14.59 16.70 4.38
CA TYR A 361 -15.17 15.79 5.35
C TYR A 361 -14.14 15.39 6.43
N SER A 362 -12.93 15.06 6.05
CA SER A 362 -11.85 14.67 6.97
C SER A 362 -11.48 15.80 7.93
N LYS A 363 -11.38 17.04 7.41
CA LYS A 363 -11.17 18.24 8.23
C LYS A 363 -12.35 18.50 9.17
N GLN A 364 -13.57 18.39 8.67
CA GLN A 364 -14.79 18.59 9.46
C GLN A 364 -14.91 17.54 10.56
N PHE A 365 -14.63 16.25 10.27
CA PHE A 365 -14.62 15.19 11.28
C PHE A 365 -13.62 15.50 12.40
N LEU A 366 -12.38 15.84 12.06
CA LEU A 366 -11.32 16.15 13.04
C LEU A 366 -11.70 17.35 13.90
N TYR A 367 -12.13 18.44 13.27
CA TYR A 367 -12.60 19.65 13.98
C TYR A 367 -13.75 19.35 14.93
N THR A 368 -14.78 18.66 14.44
CA THR A 368 -15.98 18.36 15.22
C THR A 368 -15.66 17.42 16.38
N SER A 369 -14.81 16.42 16.17
CA SER A 369 -14.35 15.51 17.22
C SER A 369 -13.61 16.24 18.35
N ILE A 370 -12.80 17.24 18.01
CA ILE A 370 -12.04 18.02 18.99
C ILE A 370 -12.95 18.98 19.75
N TYR A 371 -13.82 19.73 19.08
CA TYR A 371 -14.54 20.85 19.67
C TYR A 371 -15.97 20.55 20.09
N LYS A 372 -16.63 19.56 19.48
CA LYS A 372 -18.05 19.28 19.69
C LYS A 372 -18.33 17.88 20.26
N GLY A 373 -17.46 16.92 20.00
CA GLY A 373 -17.56 15.56 20.52
C GLY A 373 -18.30 14.58 19.60
N GLN A 374 -18.59 13.40 20.12
CA GLN A 374 -19.04 12.23 19.35
C GLN A 374 -20.36 12.48 18.61
N THR A 375 -21.39 12.97 19.29
CA THR A 375 -22.74 13.07 18.70
C THR A 375 -22.75 13.90 17.42
N GLU A 376 -22.06 15.03 17.43
CA GLU A 376 -21.95 15.90 16.27
C GLU A 376 -21.00 15.31 15.22
N ALA A 377 -19.92 14.63 15.62
CA ALA A 377 -19.02 13.94 14.70
C ALA A 377 -19.75 12.83 13.95
N ASP A 378 -20.54 12.00 14.66
CA ASP A 378 -21.32 10.91 14.06
C ASP A 378 -22.47 11.42 13.15
N SER A 379 -22.85 12.69 13.27
CA SER A 379 -23.89 13.32 12.42
C SER A 379 -23.37 13.84 11.08
N ILE A 380 -22.06 13.91 10.90
CA ILE A 380 -21.45 14.40 9.66
C ILE A 380 -21.69 13.37 8.55
N LYS A 381 -22.25 13.84 7.44
CA LYS A 381 -22.52 12.97 6.29
C LYS A 381 -21.22 12.65 5.56
N GLU A 382 -20.89 11.38 5.49
CA GLU A 382 -19.77 10.91 4.67
C GLU A 382 -19.99 11.21 3.19
N PRO A 383 -18.94 11.64 2.45
CA PRO A 383 -19.04 11.69 1.00
C PRO A 383 -19.32 10.26 0.50
N PRO A 384 -20.14 10.13 -0.57
CA PRO A 384 -20.40 8.83 -1.14
C PRO A 384 -19.05 8.27 -1.55
N TYR A 385 -18.65 7.15 -0.96
CA TYR A 385 -17.51 6.40 -1.46
C TYR A 385 -17.83 6.07 -2.92
N PRO A 386 -16.87 6.17 -3.86
CA PRO A 386 -17.13 5.79 -5.24
C PRO A 386 -17.74 4.40 -5.20
N GLU A 387 -19.07 4.33 -5.30
CA GLU A 387 -19.75 3.06 -5.35
C GLU A 387 -19.17 2.35 -6.55
N SER A 388 -18.77 1.09 -6.33
CA SER A 388 -18.81 0.16 -7.42
C SER A 388 -20.13 0.40 -8.12
N GLN A 389 -20.09 0.92 -9.36
CA GLN A 389 -21.31 1.05 -10.14
C GLN A 389 -21.90 -0.34 -10.20
N ASN A 390 -22.87 -0.61 -9.35
CA ASN A 390 -23.61 -1.87 -9.25
C ASN A 390 -24.56 -2.02 -10.45
N THR A 391 -24.00 -1.84 -11.63
CA THR A 391 -24.40 -2.60 -12.82
C THR A 391 -23.77 -3.96 -12.63
N GLU A 392 -24.49 -5.04 -12.90
CA GLU A 392 -23.95 -6.41 -12.91
C GLU A 392 -22.58 -6.41 -13.61
N TYR A 393 -21.51 -6.14 -12.83
CA TYR A 393 -20.17 -6.03 -13.37
C TYR A 393 -19.77 -7.43 -13.83
N THR A 394 -19.80 -7.63 -15.12
CA THR A 394 -19.41 -8.88 -15.74
C THR A 394 -18.03 -8.73 -16.37
N ILE A 395 -17.17 -9.69 -16.14
CA ILE A 395 -15.82 -9.73 -16.73
C ILE A 395 -15.91 -9.91 -18.24
N CYS A 396 -16.76 -10.82 -18.68
CA CYS A 396 -17.12 -11.09 -20.07
C CYS A 396 -18.54 -11.72 -20.12
N PRO A 397 -19.17 -11.85 -21.27
CA PRO A 397 -20.43 -12.59 -21.39
C PRO A 397 -20.29 -14.00 -20.83
N LYS A 398 -21.20 -14.41 -19.93
CA LYS A 398 -21.14 -15.70 -19.24
C LYS A 398 -21.11 -16.89 -20.21
N ASP A 399 -21.86 -16.80 -21.30
CA ASP A 399 -21.95 -17.81 -22.36
C ASP A 399 -20.67 -17.96 -23.19
N LYS A 400 -19.76 -16.97 -23.12
CA LYS A 400 -18.45 -16.97 -23.79
C LYS A 400 -17.30 -17.27 -22.86
N CYS A 401 -17.51 -17.24 -21.53
CA CYS A 401 -16.45 -17.50 -20.58
C CYS A 401 -15.88 -18.92 -20.73
N THR A 402 -14.56 -19.02 -20.89
CA THR A 402 -13.88 -20.32 -21.05
C THR A 402 -13.43 -20.92 -19.71
N GLY A 403 -13.72 -20.28 -18.57
CA GLY A 403 -13.31 -20.75 -17.25
C GLY A 403 -11.78 -20.75 -17.00
N CYS A 404 -11.00 -20.01 -17.79
CA CYS A 404 -9.54 -20.06 -17.76
C CYS A 404 -8.89 -19.52 -16.48
N GLY A 405 -9.62 -18.77 -15.64
CA GLY A 405 -9.15 -18.27 -14.34
C GLY A 405 -8.17 -17.11 -14.37
N VAL A 406 -7.75 -16.60 -15.54
CA VAL A 406 -6.78 -15.50 -15.66
C VAL A 406 -7.26 -14.25 -14.94
N CYS A 407 -8.56 -13.94 -15.00
CA CYS A 407 -9.18 -12.82 -14.29
C CYS A 407 -9.00 -12.92 -12.77
N ALA A 408 -9.13 -14.13 -12.19
CA ALA A 408 -8.92 -14.35 -10.74
C ALA A 408 -7.45 -14.23 -10.36
N VAL A 409 -6.53 -14.80 -11.15
CA VAL A 409 -5.09 -14.71 -10.92
C VAL A 409 -4.57 -13.28 -11.00
N LYS A 410 -5.08 -12.48 -11.94
CA LYS A 410 -4.67 -11.10 -12.17
C LYS A 410 -5.41 -10.08 -11.31
N CYS A 411 -6.43 -10.49 -10.55
CA CYS A 411 -7.15 -9.59 -9.67
C CYS A 411 -6.27 -9.13 -8.50
N PRO A 412 -5.88 -7.85 -8.43
CA PRO A 412 -4.99 -7.34 -7.38
C PRO A 412 -5.67 -7.36 -5.99
N ALA A 413 -7.00 -7.23 -5.96
CA ALA A 413 -7.80 -7.27 -4.74
C ALA A 413 -8.26 -8.69 -4.36
N LYS A 414 -7.85 -9.73 -5.13
CA LYS A 414 -8.30 -11.12 -4.92
C LYS A 414 -9.83 -11.24 -4.76
N ALA A 415 -10.55 -10.37 -5.48
CA ALA A 415 -12.00 -10.25 -5.40
C ALA A 415 -12.74 -11.26 -6.31
N ILE A 416 -12.02 -12.14 -7.01
CA ILE A 416 -12.61 -13.06 -7.98
C ILE A 416 -12.32 -14.50 -7.58
N GLU A 417 -13.37 -15.29 -7.40
CA GLU A 417 -13.31 -16.72 -7.16
C GLU A 417 -13.90 -17.47 -8.36
N MET A 418 -13.27 -18.59 -8.73
CA MET A 418 -13.75 -19.44 -9.81
C MET A 418 -14.65 -20.52 -9.22
N LEU A 419 -15.95 -20.40 -9.41
CA LEU A 419 -16.96 -21.34 -8.90
C LEU A 419 -17.64 -22.11 -10.04
N PRO A 420 -17.97 -23.39 -9.84
CA PRO A 420 -18.75 -24.15 -10.84
C PRO A 420 -20.18 -23.61 -10.95
N ASP A 421 -20.67 -23.44 -12.18
CA ASP A 421 -22.07 -23.18 -12.46
C ASP A 421 -22.92 -24.46 -12.33
N LYS A 422 -24.19 -24.36 -12.69
CA LYS A 422 -25.15 -25.51 -12.61
C LYS A 422 -24.75 -26.68 -13.50
N GLU A 423 -23.97 -26.44 -14.54
CA GLU A 423 -23.49 -27.45 -15.50
C GLU A 423 -22.07 -27.92 -15.16
N GLY A 424 -21.44 -27.35 -14.13
CA GLY A 424 -20.10 -27.68 -13.65
C GLY A 424 -18.97 -26.90 -14.32
N PHE A 425 -19.26 -25.90 -15.18
CA PHE A 425 -18.24 -25.03 -15.77
C PHE A 425 -17.81 -23.97 -14.77
N LEU A 426 -16.49 -23.75 -14.66
CA LEU A 426 -15.95 -22.72 -13.79
C LEU A 426 -16.29 -21.33 -14.34
N GLN A 427 -16.97 -20.54 -13.52
CA GLN A 427 -17.33 -19.16 -13.81
C GLN A 427 -16.73 -18.22 -12.78
N PRO A 428 -16.25 -17.02 -13.17
CA PRO A 428 -15.74 -16.06 -12.24
C PRO A 428 -16.90 -15.41 -11.46
N VAL A 429 -16.84 -15.48 -10.14
CA VAL A 429 -17.76 -14.81 -9.22
C VAL A 429 -17.00 -13.67 -8.54
N ILE A 430 -17.51 -12.46 -8.68
CA ILE A 430 -16.89 -11.27 -8.12
C ILE A 430 -17.47 -10.99 -6.74
N ASN A 431 -16.60 -10.91 -5.74
CA ASN A 431 -16.97 -10.40 -4.43
C ASN A 431 -16.99 -8.86 -4.51
N SER A 432 -18.20 -8.28 -4.50
CA SER A 432 -18.40 -6.84 -4.62
C SER A 432 -17.81 -6.04 -3.46
N GLU A 433 -17.70 -6.64 -2.26
CA GLU A 433 -17.11 -5.98 -1.10
C GLU A 433 -15.57 -5.84 -1.22
N LYS A 434 -14.95 -6.74 -1.98
CA LYS A 434 -13.50 -6.71 -2.25
C LYS A 434 -13.15 -6.07 -3.59
N CYS A 435 -14.09 -6.00 -4.51
CA CYS A 435 -13.86 -5.49 -5.86
C CYS A 435 -13.60 -3.98 -5.83
N ILE A 436 -12.46 -3.57 -6.40
CA ILE A 436 -12.04 -2.16 -6.52
C ILE A 436 -12.30 -1.59 -7.91
N GLU A 437 -13.00 -2.31 -8.77
CA GLU A 437 -13.38 -1.92 -10.14
C GLU A 437 -12.22 -1.39 -11.02
N CYS A 438 -11.02 -1.91 -10.83
CA CYS A 438 -9.86 -1.52 -11.63
C CYS A 438 -9.91 -2.01 -13.08
N HIS A 439 -10.92 -2.79 -13.46
CA HIS A 439 -11.16 -3.37 -14.79
C HIS A 439 -10.02 -4.25 -15.36
N LEU A 440 -9.00 -4.57 -14.57
CA LEU A 440 -7.90 -5.44 -15.00
C LEU A 440 -8.39 -6.82 -15.45
N CYS A 441 -9.40 -7.37 -14.76
CA CYS A 441 -10.00 -8.66 -15.12
C CYS A 441 -10.68 -8.64 -16.49
N GLN A 442 -11.30 -7.52 -16.89
CA GLN A 442 -11.86 -7.34 -18.23
C GLN A 442 -10.76 -7.21 -19.29
N LYS A 443 -9.69 -6.45 -18.94
CA LYS A 443 -8.58 -6.18 -19.84
C LYS A 443 -7.76 -7.43 -20.17
N VAL A 444 -7.58 -8.34 -19.20
CA VAL A 444 -6.83 -9.59 -19.41
C VAL A 444 -7.71 -10.75 -19.93
N CYS A 445 -9.01 -10.51 -20.07
CA CYS A 445 -9.91 -11.54 -20.55
C CYS A 445 -9.79 -11.70 -22.07
N GLN A 446 -9.34 -12.88 -22.51
CA GLN A 446 -9.18 -13.20 -23.92
C GLN A 446 -10.48 -13.11 -24.75
N ILE A 447 -11.65 -13.11 -24.08
CA ILE A 447 -12.95 -12.97 -24.75
C ILE A 447 -13.23 -11.52 -25.14
N ASN A 448 -12.65 -10.56 -24.39
CA ASN A 448 -12.83 -9.13 -24.65
C ASN A 448 -11.82 -8.58 -25.67
N ASP A 449 -10.75 -9.34 -25.93
CA ASP A 449 -9.76 -8.99 -26.93
C ASP A 449 -10.04 -9.79 -28.20
N GLU A 450 -10.65 -9.17 -29.20
CA GLU A 450 -10.86 -9.84 -30.50
C GLU A 450 -9.48 -10.15 -31.10
N PRO A 451 -9.13 -11.43 -31.30
CA PRO A 451 -7.87 -11.78 -31.90
C PRO A 451 -7.80 -11.19 -33.30
N LYS A 452 -6.80 -10.35 -33.57
CA LYS A 452 -6.55 -9.86 -34.92
C LYS A 452 -6.44 -11.06 -35.85
N ALA A 453 -7.25 -11.06 -36.90
CA ALA A 453 -7.20 -12.13 -37.92
C ALA A 453 -5.75 -12.24 -38.42
N VAL A 454 -5.13 -13.37 -38.12
CA VAL A 454 -3.81 -13.69 -38.65
C VAL A 454 -4.01 -14.33 -40.01
N GLU A 455 -3.46 -13.70 -41.04
CA GLU A 455 -3.47 -14.27 -42.38
C GLU A 455 -2.50 -15.46 -42.39
N TYR A 456 -3.06 -16.67 -42.45
CA TYR A 456 -2.23 -17.87 -42.48
C TYR A 456 -1.60 -18.02 -43.87
N GLN A 457 -0.26 -18.01 -43.93
CA GLN A 457 0.49 -18.12 -45.19
C GLN A 457 0.55 -19.57 -45.67
N HIS A 458 0.47 -20.56 -44.79
CA HIS A 458 0.61 -21.99 -45.14
C HIS A 458 -0.21 -22.87 -44.23
N TYR A 459 -0.79 -23.92 -44.81
CA TYR A 459 -1.47 -25.01 -44.11
C TYR A 459 -0.68 -26.29 -44.31
N TYR A 460 -0.45 -27.04 -43.24
CA TYR A 460 0.26 -28.30 -43.30
C TYR A 460 -0.61 -29.45 -42.82
N ALA A 461 -0.67 -30.54 -43.59
CA ALA A 461 -1.18 -31.82 -43.08
C ALA A 461 -0.04 -32.57 -42.43
N PHE A 462 -0.15 -32.95 -41.17
CA PHE A 462 0.88 -33.64 -40.42
C PHE A 462 0.38 -34.94 -39.82
N LYS A 463 1.22 -35.97 -39.91
CA LYS A 463 1.00 -37.27 -39.30
C LYS A 463 2.34 -37.76 -38.74
N ASN A 464 2.35 -38.05 -37.42
CA ASN A 464 3.53 -38.63 -36.79
C ASN A 464 3.63 -40.14 -37.02
N ASP A 465 4.70 -40.77 -36.58
CA ASP A 465 4.87 -42.23 -36.61
C ASP A 465 3.75 -42.91 -35.80
N ASP A 466 3.48 -44.18 -36.12
CA ASP A 466 2.35 -44.91 -35.53
C ASP A 466 2.53 -45.15 -34.02
N GLY A 467 3.76 -45.27 -33.51
CA GLY A 467 4.06 -45.40 -32.05
C GLY A 467 3.73 -44.15 -31.28
N THR A 468 4.13 -42.98 -31.75
CA THR A 468 3.81 -41.67 -31.17
C THR A 468 2.31 -41.39 -31.28
N ARG A 469 1.68 -41.71 -32.41
CA ARG A 469 0.25 -41.51 -32.60
C ARG A 469 -0.60 -42.35 -31.67
N ALA A 470 -0.24 -43.61 -31.42
CA ALA A 470 -0.96 -44.50 -30.53
C ALA A 470 -1.01 -43.95 -29.07
N LYS A 471 -0.04 -43.10 -28.71
CA LYS A 471 0.04 -42.45 -27.39
C LYS A 471 -0.47 -40.99 -27.40
N SER A 472 -1.01 -40.50 -28.51
CA SER A 472 -1.46 -39.11 -28.69
C SER A 472 -2.99 -39.09 -28.91
N SER A 473 -3.63 -37.98 -28.50
CA SER A 473 -5.08 -37.79 -28.68
C SER A 473 -5.52 -37.56 -30.13
N SER A 474 -4.57 -37.32 -31.04
CA SER A 474 -4.86 -37.03 -32.48
C SER A 474 -3.66 -37.45 -33.34
N GLY A 475 -3.34 -36.74 -34.40
CA GLY A 475 -2.23 -37.05 -35.32
C GLY A 475 -0.81 -37.00 -34.73
N GLY A 476 -0.65 -36.68 -33.47
CA GLY A 476 0.63 -36.63 -32.75
C GLY A 476 1.45 -35.35 -32.98
N ALA A 477 0.89 -34.33 -33.60
CA ALA A 477 1.57 -33.04 -33.83
C ALA A 477 1.96 -32.34 -32.54
N PHE A 478 1.05 -32.28 -31.56
CA PHE A 478 1.35 -31.69 -30.24
C PHE A 478 2.52 -32.42 -29.57
N THR A 479 2.52 -33.75 -29.55
CA THR A 479 3.59 -34.55 -28.93
C THR A 479 4.93 -34.29 -29.59
N ALA A 480 5.00 -34.21 -30.92
CA ALA A 480 6.24 -33.91 -31.64
C ALA A 480 6.78 -32.50 -31.32
N LEU A 481 5.90 -31.50 -31.30
CA LEU A 481 6.27 -30.12 -30.95
C LEU A 481 6.72 -30.00 -29.48
N ALA A 482 5.98 -30.63 -28.55
CA ALA A 482 6.30 -30.65 -27.13
C ALA A 482 7.69 -31.27 -26.88
N GLN A 483 7.97 -32.44 -27.47
CA GLN A 483 9.28 -33.09 -27.37
C GLN A 483 10.40 -32.22 -27.93
N ARG A 484 10.14 -31.51 -29.03
CA ARG A 484 11.16 -30.59 -29.62
C ARG A 484 11.44 -29.42 -28.70
N VAL A 485 10.41 -28.78 -28.11
CA VAL A 485 10.57 -27.66 -27.19
C VAL A 485 11.30 -28.08 -25.91
N ILE A 486 10.93 -29.22 -25.33
CA ILE A 486 11.62 -29.78 -24.15
C ILE A 486 13.08 -30.13 -24.47
N GLY A 487 13.32 -30.76 -25.61
CA GLY A 487 14.68 -31.09 -26.08
C GLY A 487 15.57 -29.85 -26.31
N MET A 488 14.99 -28.67 -26.50
CA MET A 488 15.66 -27.39 -26.61
C MET A 488 15.80 -26.66 -25.25
N GLY A 489 15.40 -27.31 -24.13
CA GLY A 489 15.44 -26.72 -22.79
C GLY A 489 14.23 -25.80 -22.46
N GLY A 490 13.20 -25.81 -23.30
CA GLY A 490 11.96 -25.05 -23.08
C GLY A 490 10.95 -25.80 -22.20
N ALA A 491 9.87 -25.12 -21.81
CA ALA A 491 8.74 -25.68 -21.08
C ALA A 491 7.50 -25.71 -21.97
N VAL A 492 6.65 -26.72 -21.79
CA VAL A 492 5.36 -26.86 -22.49
C VAL A 492 4.25 -26.87 -21.44
N VAL A 493 3.24 -26.04 -21.64
CA VAL A 493 2.05 -25.96 -20.81
C VAL A 493 0.85 -26.34 -21.67
N ALA A 494 0.04 -27.28 -21.21
CA ALA A 494 -1.17 -27.72 -21.89
C ALA A 494 -2.25 -28.06 -20.89
N SER A 495 -3.51 -27.96 -21.32
CA SER A 495 -4.65 -28.49 -20.56
C SER A 495 -4.70 -30.00 -20.70
N VAL A 496 -4.92 -30.71 -19.59
CA VAL A 496 -5.01 -32.16 -19.56
C VAL A 496 -6.44 -32.57 -19.13
N CYS A 497 -7.10 -33.40 -19.91
CA CYS A 497 -8.34 -34.00 -19.47
C CYS A 497 -8.06 -35.05 -18.38
N PRO A 498 -8.69 -34.96 -17.19
CA PRO A 498 -8.42 -35.90 -16.08
C PRO A 498 -8.65 -37.38 -16.46
N LEU A 499 -9.55 -37.66 -17.41
CA LEU A 499 -9.82 -39.02 -17.89
C LEU A 499 -8.67 -39.65 -18.68
N TYR A 500 -7.64 -38.86 -19.08
CA TYR A 500 -6.49 -39.31 -19.85
C TYR A 500 -5.16 -39.11 -19.13
N MET A 501 -5.15 -38.81 -17.82
CA MET A 501 -3.93 -38.54 -17.06
C MET A 501 -2.93 -39.70 -17.12
N GLU A 502 -3.35 -40.95 -17.16
CA GLU A 502 -2.43 -42.09 -17.28
C GLU A 502 -1.75 -42.16 -18.66
N VAL A 503 -2.41 -41.73 -19.72
CA VAL A 503 -1.85 -41.74 -21.07
C VAL A 503 -0.72 -40.66 -21.22
N TYR A 504 -0.89 -39.51 -20.57
CA TYR A 504 0.08 -38.42 -20.67
C TYR A 504 1.29 -38.60 -19.73
N ARG A 505 1.12 -39.25 -18.56
CA ARG A 505 2.27 -39.59 -17.68
C ARG A 505 3.32 -40.44 -18.38
N ASN A 506 2.87 -41.39 -19.21
CA ASN A 506 3.79 -42.29 -19.91
C ASN A 506 4.41 -41.69 -21.17
N CYS A 507 4.11 -40.45 -21.55
CA CYS A 507 4.72 -39.78 -22.69
C CYS A 507 5.96 -38.94 -22.30
N PHE A 508 6.21 -38.71 -21.02
CA PHE A 508 7.23 -37.80 -20.52
C PHE A 508 8.21 -38.47 -19.52
N GLU A 509 8.05 -39.75 -19.19
CA GLU A 509 9.09 -40.61 -18.62
C GLU A 509 9.88 -41.27 -19.79
#